data_59dc0bf583fc1d7e1ddfe44b116cb6a9
#
_entry.id   59dc0bf583fc1d7e1ddfe44b116cb6a9
#
_cell.length_a   1.000
_cell.length_b   1.000
_cell.length_c   1.000
_cell.angle_alpha   90.00
_cell.angle_beta   90.00
_cell.angle_gamma   90.00
#
_symmetry.space_group_name_H-M   'P 1'
#
loop_
_entity.id
_entity.type
_entity.pdbx_description
1 polymer ?
#
loop_
_entity_poly.entity_id
_entity_poly.type
_entity_poly.pdbx_seq_one_letter_code
_entity_poly.pdbx_strand_id
1 'polypeptide(L)' 'MRGVAGVLQGTADVRGRGFYLVDEVSGRTMQVWVREHAVPLMRRMLGVRVLVVGRMDDAGRAVFAEDVRPCPIPTPNHM' A
#
# COMPACT_ATOMS: atom_id res chain seq x y z
N MET A 1 -14.54 -5.27 0.34
CA MET A 1 -13.13 -5.14 -0.02
C MET A 1 -12.89 -3.78 -0.66
N ARG A 2 -11.81 -3.15 -0.33
CA ARG A 2 -11.52 -1.80 -0.81
C ARG A 2 -10.15 -1.74 -1.46
N GLY A 3 -10.00 -0.76 -2.36
CA GLY A 3 -8.72 -0.45 -2.97
C GLY A 3 -8.17 0.85 -2.41
N VAL A 4 -6.89 0.85 -2.07
CA VAL A 4 -6.19 2.03 -1.58
C VAL A 4 -4.95 2.22 -2.43
N ALA A 5 -4.77 3.42 -2.97
CA ALA A 5 -3.64 3.71 -3.85
C ALA A 5 -2.73 4.76 -3.22
N GLY A 6 -1.46 4.59 -3.42
CA GLY A 6 -0.44 5.52 -2.97
C GLY A 6 0.95 4.96 -3.17
N VAL A 7 1.95 5.76 -2.84
CA VAL A 7 3.35 5.31 -2.94
C VAL A 7 3.69 4.50 -1.70
N LEU A 8 4.15 3.28 -1.93
CA LEU A 8 4.47 2.36 -0.83
C LEU A 8 5.74 2.79 -0.13
N GLN A 9 5.67 2.87 1.20
CA GLN A 9 6.79 3.23 2.05
C GLN A 9 7.06 2.11 3.05
N GLY A 10 8.28 2.03 3.49
CA GLY A 10 8.67 1.10 4.53
C GLY A 10 9.07 1.83 5.79
N THR A 11 8.78 1.23 6.93
CA THR A 11 9.27 1.72 8.20
C THR A 11 10.48 0.90 8.60
N ALA A 12 11.34 1.48 9.42
CA ALA A 12 12.51 0.79 9.93
C ALA A 12 12.16 0.05 11.22
N ASP A 13 11.14 -0.81 11.16
CA ASP A 13 10.84 -1.61 12.34
C ASP A 13 11.84 -2.77 12.46
N VAL A 14 11.88 -3.35 13.64
CA VAL A 14 12.86 -4.40 13.97
C VAL A 14 12.70 -5.63 13.10
N ARG A 15 11.51 -5.86 12.60
CA ARG A 15 11.22 -7.04 11.78
C ARG A 15 11.30 -6.75 10.29
N GLY A 16 11.46 -5.50 9.93
CA GLY A 16 11.50 -5.07 8.53
C GLY A 16 10.21 -5.33 7.80
N ARG A 17 9.07 -5.33 8.50
CA ARG A 17 7.76 -5.62 7.91
C ARG A 17 6.78 -4.47 8.02
N GLY A 18 7.25 -3.31 8.42
CA GLY A 18 6.40 -2.15 8.51
C GLY A 18 6.23 -1.51 7.14
N PHE A 19 5.01 -1.53 6.63
CA PHE A 19 4.68 -0.87 5.36
C PHE A 19 3.53 0.09 5.58
N TYR A 20 3.55 1.18 4.84
CA TYR A 20 2.46 2.14 4.87
C TYR A 20 2.42 2.89 3.54
N LEU A 21 1.34 3.57 3.31
CA LEU A 21 1.22 4.50 2.20
C LEU A 21 0.32 5.65 2.63
N VAL A 22 0.36 6.74 1.89
CA VAL A 22 -0.60 7.83 2.06
C VAL A 22 -1.68 7.61 1.01
N ASP A 23 -2.90 7.38 1.48
CA ASP A 23 -4.04 7.18 0.60
C ASP A 23 -4.28 8.44 -0.21
N GLU A 24 -4.30 8.32 -1.52
CA GLU A 24 -4.43 9.45 -2.43
C GLU A 24 -5.80 10.12 -2.36
N VAL A 25 -6.80 9.38 -1.92
CA VAL A 25 -8.15 9.91 -1.83
C VAL A 25 -8.35 10.70 -0.54
N SER A 26 -7.96 10.12 0.59
CA SER A 26 -8.21 10.73 1.89
C SER A 26 -7.05 11.57 2.40
N GLY A 27 -5.85 11.37 1.88
CA GLY A 27 -4.64 12.00 2.39
C GLY A 27 -4.15 11.40 3.71
N ARG A 28 -4.75 10.31 4.16
CA ARG A 28 -4.37 9.69 5.43
C ARG A 28 -3.31 8.63 5.25
N THR A 29 -2.47 8.51 6.24
CA THR A 29 -1.51 7.41 6.29
C THR A 29 -2.24 6.12 6.62
N MET A 30 -2.00 5.11 5.79
CA MET A 30 -2.58 3.78 5.96
C MET A 30 -1.47 2.79 6.18
N GLN A 31 -1.57 2.01 7.24
CA GLN A 31 -0.69 0.87 7.42
C GLN A 31 -1.12 -0.24 6.47
N VAL A 32 -0.15 -0.93 5.90
CA VAL A 32 -0.42 -2.04 4.99
C VAL A 32 0.10 -3.31 5.65
N TRP A 33 -0.83 -4.20 5.99
CA TRP A 33 -0.51 -5.50 6.58
C TRP A 33 -0.52 -6.55 5.49
N VAL A 34 0.54 -7.30 5.41
CA VAL A 34 0.67 -8.38 4.43
C VAL A 34 1.07 -9.66 5.12
N ARG A 35 0.82 -10.76 4.45
CA ARG A 35 1.29 -12.06 4.92
C ARG A 35 2.80 -12.12 4.80
N GLU A 36 3.42 -12.89 5.65
CA GLU A 36 4.87 -12.95 5.73
C GLU A 36 5.53 -13.29 4.40
N HIS A 37 4.96 -14.20 3.64
CA HIS A 37 5.53 -14.58 2.34
C HIS A 37 5.50 -13.45 1.31
N ALA A 38 4.67 -12.44 1.52
CA ALA A 38 4.59 -11.31 0.60
C ALA A 38 5.59 -10.19 0.92
N VAL A 39 6.27 -10.27 2.06
CA VAL A 39 7.19 -9.21 2.48
C VAL A 39 8.30 -8.94 1.46
N PRO A 40 8.96 -9.96 0.88
CA PRO A 40 10.00 -9.68 -0.12
C PRO A 40 9.46 -8.94 -1.34
N LEU A 41 8.25 -9.27 -1.77
CA LEU A 41 7.63 -8.58 -2.89
C LEU A 41 7.31 -7.13 -2.53
N MET A 42 6.82 -6.90 -1.31
CA MET A 42 6.52 -5.55 -0.85
C MET A 42 7.78 -4.69 -0.83
N ARG A 43 8.90 -5.25 -0.39
CA ARG A 43 10.16 -4.51 -0.36
C ARG A 43 10.63 -4.08 -1.74
N ARG A 44 10.32 -4.86 -2.76
CA ARG A 44 10.66 -4.51 -4.14
C ARG A 44 9.82 -3.37 -4.67
N MET A 45 8.68 -3.14 -4.05
CA MET A 45 7.76 -2.08 -4.48
C MET A 45 7.88 -0.80 -3.66
N LEU A 46 8.84 -0.72 -2.75
CA LEU A 46 9.06 0.50 -1.99
C LEU A 46 9.39 1.67 -2.93
N GLY A 47 8.72 2.79 -2.72
CA GLY A 47 8.86 3.96 -3.58
C GLY A 47 8.01 3.91 -4.84
N VAL A 48 7.30 2.83 -5.06
CA VAL A 48 6.45 2.66 -6.25
C VAL A 48 5.01 2.93 -5.87
N ARG A 49 4.28 3.60 -6.74
CA ARG A 49 2.84 3.77 -6.55
C ARG A 49 2.16 2.41 -6.74
N VAL A 50 1.38 2.01 -5.76
CA VAL A 50 0.72 0.70 -5.77
C VAL A 50 -0.77 0.86 -5.51
N LEU A 51 -1.52 -0.15 -5.92
CA LEU A 51 -2.90 -0.33 -5.53
C LEU A 51 -2.95 -1.52 -4.58
N VAL A 52 -3.42 -1.27 -3.37
CA VAL A 52 -3.60 -2.31 -2.35
C VAL A 52 -5.08 -2.61 -2.27
N VAL A 53 -5.44 -3.86 -2.45
CA VAL A 53 -6.82 -4.31 -2.35
C VAL A 53 -6.93 -5.24 -1.15
N GLY A 54 -7.86 -4.94 -0.27
CA GLY A 54 -8.02 -5.76 0.92
C GLY A 54 -9.10 -5.23 1.83
N ARG A 55 -9.05 -5.68 3.07
CA ARG A 55 -10.03 -5.28 4.09
C ARG A 55 -9.45 -4.18 4.95
N MET A 56 -10.23 -3.14 5.15
CA MET A 56 -9.90 -2.08 6.10
C MET A 56 -10.18 -2.53 7.51
N ASP A 57 -9.40 -2.04 8.46
CA ASP A 57 -9.77 -2.19 9.87
C ASP A 57 -10.93 -1.23 10.21
N ASP A 58 -11.50 -1.40 11.40
CA ASP A 58 -12.67 -0.61 11.80
C ASP A 58 -12.36 0.88 11.93
N ALA A 59 -11.13 1.21 12.27
CA ALA A 59 -10.72 2.60 12.42
C ALA A 59 -10.30 3.23 11.09
N GLY A 60 -10.20 2.45 10.02
CA GLY A 60 -9.76 2.96 8.73
C GLY A 60 -8.29 3.35 8.68
N ARG A 61 -7.46 2.78 9.56
CA ARG A 61 -6.04 3.12 9.66
C ARG A 61 -5.12 2.08 9.06
N ALA A 62 -5.64 0.91 8.78
CA ALA A 62 -4.85 -0.18 8.25
C ALA A 62 -5.67 -0.95 7.22
N VAL A 63 -4.98 -1.51 6.26
CA VAL A 63 -5.57 -2.40 5.27
C VAL A 63 -4.85 -3.73 5.33
N PHE A 64 -5.63 -4.81 5.41
CA PHE A 64 -5.12 -6.18 5.36
C PHE A 64 -5.11 -6.60 3.91
N ALA A 65 -3.95 -6.54 3.29
CA ALA A 65 -3.83 -6.67 1.85
C ALA A 65 -4.09 -8.10 1.38
N GLU A 66 -5.02 -8.23 0.44
CA GLU A 66 -5.24 -9.47 -0.29
C GLU A 66 -4.41 -9.46 -1.57
N ASP A 67 -4.20 -8.28 -2.13
CA ASP A 67 -3.45 -8.12 -3.37
C ASP A 67 -2.78 -6.75 -3.37
N VAL A 68 -1.55 -6.69 -3.85
CA VAL A 68 -0.81 -5.43 -4.01
C VAL A 68 -0.20 -5.45 -5.40
N ARG A 69 -0.48 -4.42 -6.18
CA ARG A 69 0.02 -4.33 -7.56
C ARG A 69 0.65 -2.98 -7.81
N PRO A 70 1.70 -2.94 -8.60
CA PRO A 70 2.15 -1.66 -9.13
C PRO A 70 1.00 -1.00 -9.90
N CYS A 71 0.82 0.28 -9.64
CA CYS A 71 -0.24 1.04 -10.27
C CYS A 71 0.34 2.38 -10.70
N PRO A 72 1.06 2.43 -11.82
CA PRO A 72 1.71 3.66 -12.24
C PRO A 72 0.70 4.77 -12.42
N ILE A 73 1.12 5.99 -12.20
CA ILE A 73 0.26 7.14 -12.39
C ILE A 73 -0.20 7.12 -13.84
N PRO A 74 -1.50 7.15 -14.09
CA PRO A 74 -2.00 7.17 -15.47
C PRO A 74 -1.45 8.36 -16.19
N THR A 75 -1.04 8.13 -17.42
CA THR A 75 -0.61 9.23 -18.28
C THR A 75 -1.79 10.15 -18.46
N PRO A 76 -1.62 11.45 -18.25
CA PRO A 76 -2.71 12.36 -18.51
C PRO A 76 -3.17 12.19 -19.94
N ASN A 77 -4.45 12.04 -20.06
CA ASN A 77 -4.97 11.93 -21.38
C ASN A 77 -4.84 13.19 -22.05
N HIS A 78 -4.22 13.16 -22.71
CA HIS A 78 -4.15 14.24 -23.27
C HIS A 78 -4.65 14.23 -24.45
N MET A 79 -5.11 14.10 -24.19
CA MET A 79 -5.36 14.08 -25.03
C MET A 79 -5.43 14.67 -25.28
#